data_3834986e01179d4243dee14a2aa55f9c
#
_entry.id   3834986e01179d4243dee14a2aa55f9c
#
_cell.length_a   1.000
_cell.length_b   1.000
_cell.length_c   1.000
_cell.angle_alpha   90.00
_cell.angle_beta   90.00
_cell.angle_gamma   90.00
#
_symmetry.space_group_name_H-M   'P 1'
#
loop_
_entity.id
_entity.type
_entity.pdbx_description
1 polymer ?
#
loop_
_entity_poly.entity_id
_entity_poly.type
_entity_poly.pdbx_seq_one_letter_code
_entity_poly.pdbx_strand_id
1 'polypeptide(L)'
;MRATSASFVTLVILLSGIAAAQSASPPAMDPNMPGMAMPGKKPVTKKAGPKKPAPRLPAPQQDAMPGMTMPHDGQPAPPHHDMPDNDTRTAEKPSQEMSHDMPGMDMGDTGHDMTMHGLLGGYAMSRESSGTSWQPEDASHSGIHLPAGDWMVMLHGRVSGIADWQSGPRGGDQVFSTSMVMAMASKDLANGDTVGLRAMLSGDPLMGRRGYPLLLASGETADGTSHLVDRQHPHDLLMELSASYSHPLSQSDSVFLYAGYPGEPALGPSAYMHRVSALDNPMTPIAHHWLDSSHIAFGVVTAGFVHDDLKLEASRFTGREPDQFRFNFDTARFDSTALRLSWNPSPNWSLQVSHGWIKSPEGLDPTLDERRLTASATYFKQFDFGSVAATLAVGNKHLSDGTDENALLLEGEYKPDPDWTVFARGESIESKELLPGGQIRGAGEISLGAIRDFRLAEHWKFGLGGLYAFDFAPSSPTASYGSAPHGAMAFIRLVAE
;
A
#
# COMPACT_ATOMS: atom_id res chain seq x y z
N MET A 1 23.40 -12.66 -24.79
CA MET A 1 22.40 -11.78 -24.22
C MET A 1 21.00 -11.84 -24.86
N ARG A 2 20.48 -12.98 -25.33
CA ARG A 2 19.12 -13.11 -25.91
C ARG A 2 18.27 -14.24 -25.30
N ALA A 3 18.66 -14.80 -24.16
CA ALA A 3 18.00 -15.98 -23.59
C ALA A 3 17.24 -15.75 -22.26
N THR A 4 17.32 -14.56 -21.63
CA THR A 4 16.80 -14.34 -20.27
C THR A 4 15.37 -13.81 -20.19
N SER A 5 14.90 -13.06 -21.19
CA SER A 5 13.56 -12.44 -21.14
C SER A 5 12.39 -13.38 -21.45
N ALA A 6 12.62 -14.46 -22.21
CA ALA A 6 11.54 -15.43 -22.53
C ALA A 6 11.24 -16.40 -21.37
N SER A 7 12.22 -16.63 -20.48
CA SER A 7 12.08 -17.58 -19.37
C SER A 7 11.19 -17.08 -18.23
N PHE A 8 11.09 -15.75 -18.03
CA PHE A 8 10.32 -15.19 -16.92
C PHE A 8 8.80 -15.32 -17.11
N VAL A 9 8.31 -15.03 -18.31
CA VAL A 9 6.87 -15.14 -18.64
C VAL A 9 6.42 -16.60 -18.62
N THR A 10 7.27 -17.51 -19.08
CA THR A 10 6.97 -18.96 -19.12
C THR A 10 6.93 -19.58 -17.73
N LEU A 11 7.75 -19.10 -16.79
CA LEU A 11 7.81 -19.62 -15.41
C LEU A 11 6.59 -19.17 -14.59
N VAL A 12 6.10 -17.93 -14.76
CA VAL A 12 4.87 -17.46 -14.11
C VAL A 12 3.66 -18.31 -14.54
N ILE A 13 3.60 -18.72 -15.80
CA ILE A 13 2.52 -19.57 -16.33
C ILE A 13 2.62 -21.01 -15.80
N LEU A 14 3.83 -21.57 -15.61
CA LEU A 14 4.01 -22.94 -15.13
C LEU A 14 3.68 -23.12 -13.64
N LEU A 15 4.04 -22.18 -12.78
CA LEU A 15 3.70 -22.23 -11.34
C LEU A 15 2.21 -21.98 -11.09
N SER A 16 1.55 -21.20 -11.93
CA SER A 16 0.10 -20.96 -11.88
C SER A 16 -0.73 -22.17 -12.30
N GLY A 17 -0.18 -23.05 -13.14
CA GLY A 17 -0.87 -24.26 -13.64
C GLY A 17 -1.10 -25.35 -12.59
N ILE A 18 -0.33 -25.38 -11.50
CA ILE A 18 -0.46 -26.39 -10.44
C ILE A 18 -1.67 -26.10 -9.53
N ALA A 19 -2.06 -24.84 -9.35
CA ALA A 19 -3.23 -24.47 -8.53
C ALA A 19 -4.57 -24.70 -9.25
N ALA A 20 -4.60 -24.74 -10.59
CA ALA A 20 -5.83 -24.91 -11.38
C ALA A 20 -6.39 -26.35 -11.41
N ALA A 21 -5.63 -27.35 -10.95
CA ALA A 21 -6.00 -28.76 -11.06
C ALA A 21 -6.97 -29.27 -9.97
N GLN A 22 -7.37 -28.44 -8.99
CA GLN A 22 -8.19 -28.88 -7.85
C GLN A 22 -9.57 -28.22 -7.73
N SER A 23 -10.01 -27.37 -8.65
CA SER A 23 -11.39 -26.88 -8.64
C SER A 23 -12.33 -27.79 -9.44
N ALA A 24 -12.70 -28.92 -8.86
CA ALA A 24 -13.84 -29.70 -9.34
C ALA A 24 -15.14 -28.92 -9.02
N SER A 25 -15.84 -28.51 -10.07
CA SER A 25 -17.17 -27.91 -9.94
C SER A 25 -18.12 -28.87 -9.20
N PRO A 26 -18.96 -28.36 -8.28
CA PRO A 26 -20.02 -29.17 -7.70
C PRO A 26 -21.02 -29.63 -8.78
N PRO A 27 -21.61 -30.84 -8.67
CA PRO A 27 -22.54 -31.35 -9.65
C PRO A 27 -23.78 -30.45 -9.76
N ALA A 28 -24.25 -30.24 -10.98
CA ALA A 28 -25.46 -29.51 -11.27
C ALA A 28 -26.66 -30.13 -10.54
N MET A 29 -27.45 -29.31 -9.82
CA MET A 29 -28.67 -29.78 -9.19
C MET A 29 -29.72 -30.09 -10.25
N ASP A 30 -30.35 -31.28 -10.12
CA ASP A 30 -31.50 -31.73 -10.91
C ASP A 30 -32.72 -30.85 -10.64
N PRO A 31 -33.37 -30.23 -11.65
CA PRO A 31 -34.53 -29.36 -11.47
C PRO A 31 -35.83 -30.05 -11.09
N ASN A 32 -35.85 -31.38 -10.84
CA ASN A 32 -37.03 -32.19 -10.61
C ASN A 32 -37.19 -32.75 -9.18
N MET A 33 -36.73 -32.07 -8.14
CA MET A 33 -37.09 -32.49 -6.77
C MET A 33 -38.47 -31.92 -6.37
N PRO A 34 -39.44 -32.77 -5.94
CA PRO A 34 -40.75 -32.31 -5.50
C PRO A 34 -40.69 -31.84 -4.04
N GLY A 35 -41.10 -30.60 -3.79
CA GLY A 35 -41.45 -30.11 -2.46
C GLY A 35 -40.81 -28.84 -1.98
N MET A 36 -41.01 -27.68 -2.65
CA MET A 36 -40.97 -26.38 -1.98
C MET A 36 -41.91 -25.41 -2.70
N ALA A 37 -43.00 -25.02 -1.99
CA ALA A 37 -43.98 -24.06 -2.45
C ALA A 37 -43.42 -22.63 -2.35
N MET A 38 -43.50 -21.86 -3.44
CA MET A 38 -43.16 -20.45 -3.50
C MET A 38 -44.23 -19.60 -2.77
N PRO A 39 -43.86 -18.58 -1.97
CA PRO A 39 -44.83 -17.60 -1.46
C PRO A 39 -45.25 -16.60 -2.55
N GLY A 40 -46.54 -16.38 -2.70
CA GLY A 40 -47.17 -15.56 -3.73
C GLY A 40 -46.86 -14.07 -3.63
N LYS A 41 -46.78 -13.43 -4.79
CA LYS A 41 -46.67 -11.98 -5.00
C LYS A 41 -47.91 -11.26 -4.42
N LYS A 42 -47.70 -10.24 -3.55
CA LYS A 42 -48.70 -9.26 -3.15
C LYS A 42 -48.78 -8.10 -4.15
N PRO A 43 -49.95 -7.49 -4.32
CA PRO A 43 -50.18 -6.49 -5.38
C PRO A 43 -49.72 -5.09 -5.00
N VAL A 44 -49.31 -4.37 -6.02
CA VAL A 44 -48.87 -2.97 -6.02
C VAL A 44 -50.04 -2.04 -5.73
N THR A 45 -49.99 -1.19 -4.72
CA THR A 45 -50.88 -0.08 -4.48
C THR A 45 -50.29 1.25 -4.93
N LYS A 46 -51.19 2.08 -5.52
CA LYS A 46 -50.92 3.32 -6.24
C LYS A 46 -50.48 4.51 -5.36
N LYS A 47 -49.65 5.33 -5.94
CA LYS A 47 -49.35 6.77 -5.76
C LYS A 47 -50.12 7.57 -4.73
N ALA A 48 -49.39 8.28 -3.88
CA ALA A 48 -49.83 9.52 -3.23
C ALA A 48 -48.99 10.70 -3.76
N GLY A 49 -49.65 11.83 -4.02
CA GLY A 49 -49.10 13.01 -4.67
C GLY A 49 -48.26 13.93 -3.76
N PRO A 50 -47.74 15.04 -4.29
CA PRO A 50 -46.66 15.84 -3.67
C PRO A 50 -47.16 16.66 -2.48
N LYS A 51 -46.40 16.64 -1.38
CA LYS A 51 -46.58 17.52 -0.22
C LYS A 51 -45.88 18.87 -0.42
N LYS A 52 -46.56 19.95 -0.05
CA LYS A 52 -46.12 21.33 -0.04
C LYS A 52 -44.93 21.55 0.90
N PRO A 53 -44.03 22.53 0.60
CA PRO A 53 -42.87 22.84 1.44
C PRO A 53 -43.27 23.57 2.75
N ALA A 54 -42.60 23.25 3.83
CA ALA A 54 -42.71 23.89 5.14
C ALA A 54 -41.97 25.26 5.19
N PRO A 55 -42.40 26.19 6.09
CA PRO A 55 -41.86 27.56 6.14
C PRO A 55 -40.45 27.64 6.69
N ARG A 56 -39.64 28.55 6.12
CA ARG A 56 -38.30 28.89 6.59
C ARG A 56 -38.33 29.63 7.94
N LEU A 57 -37.51 29.21 8.88
CA LEU A 57 -37.18 29.95 10.08
C LEU A 57 -36.14 31.05 9.76
N PRO A 58 -36.18 32.21 10.43
CA PRO A 58 -35.27 33.33 10.19
C PRO A 58 -33.88 33.07 10.78
N ALA A 59 -32.86 33.67 10.14
CA ALA A 59 -31.45 33.59 10.53
C ALA A 59 -31.20 34.32 11.86
N PRO A 60 -30.24 33.85 12.68
CA PRO A 60 -29.83 34.57 13.89
C PRO A 60 -29.01 35.81 13.56
N GLN A 61 -29.34 36.91 14.25
CA GLN A 61 -28.60 38.19 14.24
C GLN A 61 -27.23 38.02 14.92
N GLN A 62 -26.23 38.62 14.35
CA GLN A 62 -24.91 38.80 14.93
C GLN A 62 -24.97 39.93 15.98
N ASP A 63 -24.77 39.58 17.25
CA ASP A 63 -24.49 40.58 18.29
C ASP A 63 -22.99 40.90 18.30
N ALA A 64 -22.72 42.21 18.19
CA ALA A 64 -21.39 42.80 18.25
C ALA A 64 -20.85 42.76 19.69
N MET A 65 -19.66 42.25 19.91
CA MET A 65 -18.93 42.38 21.17
C MET A 65 -18.18 43.71 21.25
N PRO A 66 -18.17 44.40 22.45
CA PRO A 66 -17.45 45.64 22.66
C PRO A 66 -15.96 45.46 22.88
N GLY A 67 -15.19 46.46 22.47
CA GLY A 67 -13.74 46.49 22.41
C GLY A 67 -13.00 46.25 23.72
N MET A 68 -11.86 45.59 23.61
CA MET A 68 -10.78 45.58 24.59
C MET A 68 -9.55 46.26 24.03
N THR A 69 -9.23 47.37 24.65
CA THR A 69 -8.00 48.15 24.50
C THR A 69 -6.83 47.43 25.16
N MET A 70 -5.73 47.26 24.45
CA MET A 70 -4.44 46.85 25.02
C MET A 70 -3.66 48.03 25.54
N PRO A 71 -3.03 47.95 26.71
CA PRO A 71 -2.04 48.95 27.14
C PRO A 71 -0.65 48.59 26.57
N HIS A 72 -0.01 49.59 26.01
CA HIS A 72 1.41 49.68 25.72
C HIS A 72 2.15 49.96 27.01
N ASP A 73 3.08 49.11 27.42
CA ASP A 73 4.14 49.55 28.36
C ASP A 73 5.47 48.91 27.91
N GLY A 74 6.42 49.79 27.68
CA GLY A 74 7.77 49.50 27.31
C GLY A 74 8.63 49.13 28.51
N GLN A 75 9.56 48.25 28.32
CA GLN A 75 10.74 48.12 29.18
C GLN A 75 12.00 47.74 28.38
N PRO A 76 13.18 48.18 28.83
CA PRO A 76 14.39 48.31 28.04
C PRO A 76 15.26 47.03 28.03
N ALA A 77 16.12 46.96 27.02
CA ALA A 77 17.11 45.91 26.81
C ALA A 77 18.21 45.87 27.89
N PRO A 78 18.73 44.69 28.29
CA PRO A 78 19.93 44.58 29.10
C PRO A 78 21.22 44.70 28.28
N PRO A 79 22.36 45.05 28.91
CA PRO A 79 23.54 45.49 28.25
C PRO A 79 24.47 44.38 27.76
N HIS A 80 25.23 44.73 26.74
CA HIS A 80 26.34 43.94 26.20
C HIS A 80 27.44 43.71 27.25
N HIS A 81 27.91 42.45 27.35
CA HIS A 81 29.19 42.12 27.96
C HIS A 81 30.18 41.78 26.87
N ASP A 82 31.27 42.58 26.83
CA ASP A 82 32.44 42.38 26.04
C ASP A 82 33.19 41.13 26.51
N MET A 83 33.66 40.36 25.57
CA MET A 83 34.67 39.28 25.77
C MET A 83 35.98 39.73 25.18
N PRO A 84 37.10 39.46 25.83
CA PRO A 84 38.42 39.82 25.28
C PRO A 84 38.95 38.78 24.30
N ASP A 85 39.59 39.30 23.28
CA ASP A 85 40.42 38.58 22.31
C ASP A 85 41.50 37.75 22.99
N ASN A 86 41.70 36.54 22.49
CA ASN A 86 42.99 35.87 22.64
C ASN A 86 43.39 35.15 21.35
N ASP A 87 44.30 35.78 20.66
CA ASP A 87 45.13 35.26 19.59
C ASP A 87 46.00 34.10 20.10
N THR A 88 46.11 33.03 19.37
CA THR A 88 47.40 32.54 18.79
C THR A 88 47.33 31.09 18.26
N ARG A 89 47.75 30.99 16.97
CA ARG A 89 48.60 29.98 16.34
C ARG A 89 48.08 28.59 16.02
N THR A 90 47.94 28.42 14.69
CA THR A 90 48.59 27.41 13.81
C THR A 90 48.78 25.97 14.32
N ALA A 91 48.16 25.01 13.66
CA ALA A 91 48.86 23.91 12.94
C ALA A 91 47.87 22.93 12.29
N GLU A 92 48.00 22.82 10.98
CA GLU A 92 47.99 21.61 10.15
C GLU A 92 46.87 20.57 10.26
N LYS A 93 46.19 20.45 9.11
CA LYS A 93 45.51 19.29 8.57
C LYS A 93 46.33 18.01 8.62
N PRO A 94 45.72 16.81 8.72
CA PRO A 94 45.48 16.10 7.47
C PRO A 94 44.09 15.50 7.34
N SER A 95 43.51 15.74 6.19
CA SER A 95 42.50 14.95 5.54
C SER A 95 42.98 13.52 5.33
N GLN A 96 42.26 12.52 5.85
CA GLN A 96 42.38 11.15 5.35
C GLN A 96 41.06 10.83 4.63
N GLU A 97 41.12 10.94 3.31
CA GLU A 97 40.27 10.24 2.39
C GLU A 97 40.55 8.73 2.56
N MET A 98 39.57 7.98 3.01
CA MET A 98 39.58 6.53 2.83
C MET A 98 38.92 6.21 1.50
N SER A 99 39.70 6.12 0.46
CA SER A 99 39.34 5.47 -0.79
C SER A 99 39.27 3.96 -0.53
N HIS A 100 38.06 3.39 -0.61
CA HIS A 100 37.91 1.96 -0.80
C HIS A 100 38.07 1.64 -2.29
N ASP A 101 39.31 1.33 -2.69
CA ASP A 101 39.60 0.67 -3.95
C ASP A 101 39.01 -0.74 -3.95
N MET A 102 37.96 -0.95 -4.73
CA MET A 102 37.54 -2.27 -5.18
C MET A 102 38.26 -2.56 -6.50
N PRO A 103 39.11 -3.61 -6.60
CA PRO A 103 39.76 -3.93 -7.85
C PRO A 103 38.83 -4.67 -8.80
N GLY A 104 38.57 -4.11 -9.97
CA GLY A 104 38.15 -4.83 -11.14
C GLY A 104 36.77 -4.46 -11.74
N MET A 105 36.59 -3.20 -12.16
CA MET A 105 35.72 -2.88 -13.31
C MET A 105 36.34 -1.67 -14.03
N ASP A 106 37.11 -1.98 -15.05
CA ASP A 106 37.53 -1.01 -16.05
C ASP A 106 36.31 -0.76 -16.98
N MET A 107 35.47 0.20 -16.62
CA MET A 107 34.42 0.74 -17.48
C MET A 107 35.01 1.95 -18.17
N GLY A 108 35.33 1.77 -19.47
CA GLY A 108 35.85 2.84 -20.33
C GLY A 108 34.98 4.09 -20.22
N ASP A 109 35.64 5.20 -19.95
CA ASP A 109 35.17 6.56 -19.85
C ASP A 109 34.34 6.97 -21.11
N THR A 110 33.01 6.89 -21.01
CA THR A 110 32.09 7.74 -21.78
C THR A 110 31.12 8.35 -20.77
N GLY A 111 31.54 9.50 -20.20
CA GLY A 111 30.85 10.18 -19.12
C GLY A 111 29.42 10.59 -19.44
N HIS A 112 28.48 9.79 -18.98
CA HIS A 112 27.20 10.21 -18.43
C HIS A 112 27.09 9.49 -17.10
N ASP A 113 27.43 10.20 -16.02
CA ASP A 113 27.08 9.81 -14.65
C ASP A 113 25.55 9.86 -14.57
N MET A 114 24.90 8.72 -14.88
CA MET A 114 23.45 8.58 -14.74
C MET A 114 23.14 8.40 -13.26
N THR A 115 23.18 9.50 -12.51
CA THR A 115 22.61 9.55 -11.17
C THR A 115 21.16 9.13 -11.23
N MET A 116 20.82 7.99 -10.63
CA MET A 116 19.46 7.47 -10.59
C MET A 116 18.63 8.31 -9.61
N HIS A 117 18.02 9.38 -10.14
CA HIS A 117 17.07 10.19 -9.38
C HIS A 117 15.64 9.65 -9.52
N GLY A 118 14.75 10.10 -8.63
CA GLY A 118 13.35 9.71 -8.61
C GLY A 118 12.58 10.16 -9.87
N LEU A 119 11.48 9.48 -10.17
CA LEU A 119 10.60 9.81 -11.31
C LEU A 119 9.85 11.15 -11.12
N LEU A 120 9.68 11.59 -9.86
CA LEU A 120 8.80 12.71 -9.52
C LEU A 120 9.58 13.93 -9.01
N GLY A 121 10.92 13.85 -8.94
CA GLY A 121 11.76 14.95 -8.48
C GLY A 121 13.24 14.57 -8.35
N GLY A 122 14.07 15.55 -7.98
CA GLY A 122 15.53 15.45 -7.91
C GLY A 122 16.08 14.67 -6.70
N TYR A 123 15.30 13.91 -5.98
CA TYR A 123 15.70 13.07 -4.86
C TYR A 123 16.14 11.67 -5.32
N ALA A 124 16.79 10.90 -4.46
CA ALA A 124 17.23 9.53 -4.77
C ALA A 124 16.05 8.61 -5.14
N MET A 125 16.19 7.79 -6.19
CA MET A 125 15.16 6.85 -6.65
C MET A 125 14.74 5.88 -5.53
N SER A 126 15.63 5.52 -4.61
CA SER A 126 15.34 4.65 -3.47
C SER A 126 14.23 5.17 -2.54
N ARG A 127 13.94 6.48 -2.57
CA ARG A 127 12.84 7.11 -1.82
C ARG A 127 11.46 6.74 -2.38
N GLU A 128 11.35 6.33 -3.64
CA GLU A 128 10.08 5.94 -4.25
C GLU A 128 9.62 4.56 -3.80
N SER A 129 8.29 4.40 -3.72
CA SER A 129 7.64 3.14 -3.41
C SER A 129 6.44 2.92 -4.35
N SER A 130 5.30 2.39 -3.89
CA SER A 130 4.13 2.20 -4.74
C SER A 130 3.48 3.52 -5.15
N GLY A 131 2.92 3.58 -6.35
CA GLY A 131 2.28 4.78 -6.89
C GLY A 131 3.20 6.01 -6.83
N THR A 132 2.79 7.01 -6.06
CA THR A 132 3.58 8.21 -5.78
C THR A 132 4.08 8.26 -4.33
N SER A 133 3.96 7.17 -3.55
CA SER A 133 4.36 7.15 -2.13
C SER A 133 5.87 7.17 -1.94
N TRP A 134 6.30 7.62 -0.76
CA TRP A 134 7.70 7.61 -0.34
C TRP A 134 7.98 6.56 0.73
N GLN A 135 9.23 6.11 0.77
CA GLN A 135 9.83 5.27 1.79
C GLN A 135 11.16 5.88 2.29
N PRO A 136 11.80 5.34 3.33
CA PRO A 136 13.14 5.75 3.74
C PRO A 136 14.13 5.64 2.58
N GLU A 137 14.95 6.67 2.36
CA GLU A 137 15.92 6.74 1.27
C GLU A 137 17.02 5.69 1.39
N ASP A 138 17.42 5.35 2.64
CA ASP A 138 18.40 4.28 2.91
C ASP A 138 17.86 2.87 2.59
N ALA A 139 16.55 2.71 2.32
CA ALA A 139 16.01 1.44 1.87
C ALA A 139 16.52 1.11 0.47
N SER A 140 17.05 -0.09 0.31
CA SER A 140 17.54 -0.52 -1.01
C SER A 140 16.36 -0.70 -1.98
N HIS A 141 16.53 -0.22 -3.20
CA HIS A 141 15.66 -0.54 -4.31
C HIS A 141 16.23 -1.75 -5.04
N SER A 142 15.62 -2.90 -4.82
CA SER A 142 16.02 -4.12 -5.52
C SER A 142 15.34 -4.21 -6.88
N GLY A 143 16.12 -4.40 -7.94
CA GLY A 143 15.59 -4.55 -9.30
C GLY A 143 16.70 -4.79 -10.32
N ILE A 144 16.34 -5.40 -11.44
CA ILE A 144 17.21 -5.63 -12.58
C ILE A 144 17.18 -4.37 -13.45
N HIS A 145 18.29 -3.62 -13.50
CA HIS A 145 18.40 -2.40 -14.27
C HIS A 145 18.97 -2.68 -15.66
N LEU A 146 18.26 -2.23 -16.68
CA LEU A 146 18.58 -2.47 -18.08
C LEU A 146 18.54 -1.15 -18.87
N PRO A 147 19.69 -0.67 -19.39
CA PRO A 147 19.67 0.47 -20.29
C PRO A 147 19.04 0.08 -21.65
N ALA A 148 18.12 0.89 -22.15
CA ALA A 148 17.40 0.69 -23.42
C ALA A 148 17.39 1.98 -24.22
N GLY A 149 18.51 2.31 -24.86
CA GLY A 149 18.76 3.60 -25.50
C GLY A 149 18.81 4.72 -24.45
N ASP A 150 17.91 5.72 -24.59
CA ASP A 150 17.79 6.84 -23.64
C ASP A 150 16.88 6.50 -22.44
N TRP A 151 16.38 5.27 -22.34
CA TRP A 151 15.54 4.82 -21.23
C TRP A 151 16.34 3.97 -20.26
N MET A 152 16.10 4.15 -18.99
CA MET A 152 16.47 3.19 -17.93
C MET A 152 15.24 2.34 -17.65
N VAL A 153 15.36 1.03 -17.74
CA VAL A 153 14.29 0.08 -17.42
C VAL A 153 14.67 -0.68 -16.16
N MET A 154 13.77 -0.76 -15.20
CA MET A 154 13.90 -1.59 -14.01
C MET A 154 12.83 -2.69 -14.03
N LEU A 155 13.24 -3.91 -13.75
CA LEU A 155 12.36 -5.07 -13.63
C LEU A 155 12.52 -5.69 -12.27
N HIS A 156 11.43 -5.96 -11.58
CA HIS A 156 11.44 -6.77 -10.37
C HIS A 156 10.17 -7.62 -10.28
N GLY A 157 10.22 -8.65 -9.44
CA GLY A 157 9.04 -9.48 -9.28
C GLY A 157 9.21 -10.55 -8.24
N ARG A 158 8.08 -11.03 -7.76
CA ARG A 158 7.97 -12.10 -6.78
C ARG A 158 6.83 -13.03 -7.15
N VAL A 159 7.06 -14.32 -6.98
CA VAL A 159 6.03 -15.36 -7.06
C VAL A 159 6.17 -16.23 -5.83
N SER A 160 5.09 -16.47 -5.11
CA SER A 160 5.05 -17.32 -3.92
C SER A 160 4.03 -18.43 -4.10
N GLY A 161 4.38 -19.64 -3.67
CA GLY A 161 3.46 -20.75 -3.46
C GLY A 161 3.26 -20.92 -1.96
N ILE A 162 2.02 -20.88 -1.50
CA ILE A 162 1.66 -20.79 -0.09
C ILE A 162 0.71 -21.94 0.26
N ALA A 163 1.01 -22.66 1.34
CA ALA A 163 0.08 -23.53 2.04
C ALA A 163 -0.37 -22.81 3.32
N ASP A 164 -1.66 -22.60 3.45
CA ASP A 164 -2.29 -21.80 4.50
C ASP A 164 -3.28 -22.64 5.30
N TRP A 165 -3.26 -22.50 6.60
CA TRP A 165 -4.13 -23.15 7.58
C TRP A 165 -4.68 -22.11 8.55
N GLN A 166 -6.00 -21.92 8.52
CA GLN A 166 -6.71 -21.04 9.45
C GLN A 166 -7.61 -21.86 10.34
N SER A 167 -7.47 -21.73 11.65
CA SER A 167 -8.14 -22.57 12.64
C SER A 167 -9.59 -22.14 12.93
N GLY A 168 -10.32 -22.99 13.64
CA GLY A 168 -11.64 -22.69 14.16
C GLY A 168 -12.79 -22.86 13.15
N PRO A 169 -14.03 -22.62 13.58
CA PRO A 169 -15.22 -22.86 12.74
C PRO A 169 -15.31 -21.95 11.51
N ARG A 170 -14.60 -20.81 11.51
CA ARG A 170 -14.56 -19.82 10.41
C ARG A 170 -13.27 -19.89 9.60
N GLY A 171 -12.36 -20.76 10.01
CA GLY A 171 -11.11 -21.00 9.31
C GLY A 171 -11.26 -21.83 8.05
N GLY A 172 -10.14 -22.25 7.49
CA GLY A 172 -10.06 -23.09 6.31
C GLY A 172 -8.63 -23.32 5.88
N ASP A 173 -8.43 -24.29 5.00
CA ASP A 173 -7.11 -24.61 4.47
C ASP A 173 -7.12 -24.37 2.96
N GLN A 174 -6.01 -23.85 2.42
CA GLN A 174 -5.87 -23.64 0.99
C GLN A 174 -4.39 -23.63 0.58
N VAL A 175 -4.10 -24.21 -0.59
CA VAL A 175 -2.83 -24.00 -1.29
C VAL A 175 -3.10 -23.07 -2.45
N PHE A 176 -2.34 -21.98 -2.54
CA PHE A 176 -2.52 -20.95 -3.56
C PHE A 176 -1.18 -20.30 -3.94
N SER A 177 -1.20 -19.43 -4.92
CA SER A 177 -0.04 -18.62 -5.27
C SER A 177 -0.42 -17.14 -5.25
N THR A 178 0.52 -16.31 -4.80
CA THR A 178 0.50 -14.86 -5.00
C THR A 178 1.67 -14.46 -5.88
N SER A 179 1.49 -13.39 -6.66
CA SER A 179 2.57 -12.90 -7.49
C SER A 179 2.44 -11.42 -7.78
N MET A 180 3.59 -10.79 -7.99
CA MET A 180 3.69 -9.43 -8.48
C MET A 180 4.91 -9.35 -9.40
N VAL A 181 4.72 -8.83 -10.60
CA VAL A 181 5.79 -8.55 -11.57
C VAL A 181 5.63 -7.12 -12.05
N MET A 182 6.68 -6.32 -11.89
CA MET A 182 6.67 -4.91 -12.21
C MET A 182 7.78 -4.56 -13.20
N ALA A 183 7.44 -3.73 -14.16
CA ALA A 183 8.36 -3.05 -15.07
C ALA A 183 8.21 -1.54 -14.89
N MET A 184 9.32 -0.86 -14.71
CA MET A 184 9.40 0.60 -14.69
C MET A 184 10.35 1.06 -15.80
N ALA A 185 10.04 2.20 -16.42
CA ALA A 185 10.93 2.84 -17.38
C ALA A 185 10.98 4.34 -17.10
N SER A 186 12.18 4.91 -17.08
CA SER A 186 12.40 6.34 -16.92
C SER A 186 13.25 6.90 -18.04
N LYS A 187 13.00 8.16 -18.38
CA LYS A 187 13.80 8.91 -19.33
C LYS A 187 13.86 10.38 -18.95
N ASP A 188 15.09 10.91 -18.91
CA ASP A 188 15.32 12.33 -18.77
C ASP A 188 15.30 13.01 -20.14
N LEU A 189 14.61 14.13 -20.21
CA LEU A 189 14.50 14.94 -21.40
C LEU A 189 15.57 16.05 -21.39
N ALA A 190 15.91 16.56 -22.58
CA ALA A 190 16.97 17.56 -22.75
C ALA A 190 16.73 18.88 -21.96
N ASN A 191 15.51 19.16 -21.56
CA ASN A 191 15.12 20.32 -20.75
C ASN A 191 15.14 20.06 -19.23
N GLY A 192 15.59 18.88 -18.79
CA GLY A 192 15.65 18.47 -17.40
C GLY A 192 14.37 17.84 -16.86
N ASP A 193 13.32 17.70 -17.67
CA ASP A 193 12.10 16.99 -17.28
C ASP A 193 12.33 15.48 -17.25
N THR A 194 11.58 14.76 -16.44
CA THR A 194 11.60 13.30 -16.40
C THR A 194 10.24 12.72 -16.76
N VAL A 195 10.25 11.68 -17.59
CA VAL A 195 9.08 10.87 -17.96
C VAL A 195 9.25 9.49 -17.36
N GLY A 196 8.22 9.00 -16.67
CA GLY A 196 8.16 7.66 -16.11
C GLY A 196 6.98 6.85 -16.66
N LEU A 197 7.19 5.55 -16.82
CA LEU A 197 6.14 4.58 -17.16
C LEU A 197 6.25 3.40 -16.19
N ARG A 198 5.10 2.88 -15.71
CA ARG A 198 5.06 1.68 -14.87
C ARG A 198 3.97 0.74 -15.34
N ALA A 199 4.24 -0.56 -15.23
CA ALA A 199 3.26 -1.62 -15.43
C ALA A 199 3.49 -2.70 -14.39
N MET A 200 2.42 -3.09 -13.66
CA MET A 200 2.47 -4.12 -12.63
C MET A 200 1.36 -5.15 -12.87
N LEU A 201 1.72 -6.42 -12.85
CA LEU A 201 0.85 -7.56 -13.08
C LEU A 201 0.85 -8.50 -11.89
N SER A 202 -0.30 -9.13 -11.62
CA SER A 202 -0.46 -10.20 -10.65
C SER A 202 -1.14 -11.42 -11.25
N GLY A 203 -0.70 -12.61 -10.86
CA GLY A 203 -1.38 -13.87 -11.15
C GLY A 203 -2.41 -14.27 -10.09
N ASP A 204 -2.68 -13.44 -9.10
CA ASP A 204 -3.59 -13.74 -7.99
C ASP A 204 -5.00 -14.13 -8.44
N PRO A 205 -5.57 -13.58 -9.55
CA PRO A 205 -6.88 -14.02 -10.03
C PRO A 205 -7.00 -15.52 -10.32
N LEU A 206 -5.88 -16.22 -10.53
CA LEU A 206 -5.84 -17.67 -10.78
C LEU A 206 -6.23 -18.50 -9.55
N MET A 207 -6.13 -17.93 -8.32
CA MET A 207 -6.62 -18.61 -7.11
C MET A 207 -8.14 -18.59 -6.98
N GLY A 208 -8.84 -17.82 -7.83
CA GLY A 208 -10.28 -17.69 -7.83
C GLY A 208 -10.81 -16.49 -7.03
N ARG A 209 -12.03 -16.04 -7.33
CA ARG A 209 -12.62 -14.80 -6.79
C ARG A 209 -12.73 -14.74 -5.27
N ARG A 210 -12.80 -15.90 -4.60
CA ARG A 210 -12.87 -15.97 -3.15
C ARG A 210 -11.53 -15.76 -2.45
N GLY A 211 -10.44 -15.60 -3.21
CA GLY A 211 -9.10 -15.46 -2.65
C GLY A 211 -8.72 -16.62 -1.72
N TYR A 212 -8.07 -16.32 -0.60
CA TYR A 212 -7.59 -17.32 0.35
C TYR A 212 -8.13 -17.06 1.77
N PRO A 213 -8.20 -18.09 2.65
CA PRO A 213 -8.60 -17.93 4.04
C PRO A 213 -7.67 -16.95 4.76
N LEU A 214 -8.23 -16.00 5.48
CA LEU A 214 -7.52 -15.10 6.37
C LEU A 214 -8.50 -14.62 7.44
N LEU A 215 -8.38 -15.16 8.64
CA LEU A 215 -9.27 -14.79 9.74
C LEU A 215 -9.23 -13.28 9.99
N LEU A 216 -10.36 -12.70 10.34
CA LEU A 216 -10.55 -11.29 10.65
C LEU A 216 -10.40 -10.32 9.45
N ALA A 217 -10.01 -10.80 8.27
CA ALA A 217 -10.07 -9.99 7.06
C ALA A 217 -11.51 -9.80 6.61
N SER A 218 -11.85 -8.60 6.16
CA SER A 218 -13.15 -8.26 5.59
C SER A 218 -12.99 -7.19 4.51
N GLY A 219 -14.02 -7.05 3.69
CA GLY A 219 -14.07 -6.07 2.60
C GLY A 219 -14.31 -6.73 1.25
N GLU A 220 -14.89 -5.96 0.35
CA GLU A 220 -15.26 -6.38 -1.00
C GLU A 220 -16.25 -7.58 -1.05
N THR A 221 -16.36 -8.19 -2.22
CA THR A 221 -17.26 -9.31 -2.48
C THR A 221 -16.65 -10.27 -3.49
N ALA A 222 -16.96 -11.57 -3.36
CA ALA A 222 -16.56 -12.58 -4.33
C ALA A 222 -17.66 -12.94 -5.33
N ASP A 223 -18.92 -12.63 -5.02
CA ASP A 223 -20.11 -13.04 -5.77
C ASP A 223 -21.03 -11.87 -6.17
N GLY A 224 -20.72 -10.65 -5.73
CA GLY A 224 -21.53 -9.45 -5.97
C GLY A 224 -22.80 -9.36 -5.10
N THR A 225 -22.95 -10.24 -4.10
CA THR A 225 -24.18 -10.34 -3.29
C THR A 225 -23.94 -10.44 -1.80
N SER A 226 -22.77 -10.90 -1.37
CA SER A 226 -22.39 -11.07 0.03
C SER A 226 -21.01 -10.50 0.30
N HIS A 227 -20.81 -9.91 1.49
CA HIS A 227 -19.50 -9.46 1.94
C HIS A 227 -18.54 -10.65 2.10
N LEU A 228 -17.30 -10.46 1.70
CA LEU A 228 -16.23 -11.41 1.90
C LEU A 228 -15.64 -11.20 3.29
N VAL A 229 -15.81 -12.18 4.18
CA VAL A 229 -15.35 -12.12 5.57
C VAL A 229 -14.51 -13.37 5.87
N ASP A 230 -13.44 -13.20 6.68
CA ASP A 230 -12.44 -14.21 6.98
C ASP A 230 -11.74 -14.77 5.75
N ARG A 231 -11.60 -13.93 4.76
CA ARG A 231 -10.86 -14.23 3.53
C ARG A 231 -10.27 -12.94 2.95
N GLN A 232 -9.11 -13.07 2.34
CA GLN A 232 -8.51 -12.02 1.53
C GLN A 232 -8.85 -12.24 0.06
N HIS A 233 -9.40 -11.23 -0.58
CA HIS A 233 -9.67 -11.23 -2.03
C HIS A 233 -8.36 -11.21 -2.84
N PRO A 234 -8.34 -11.72 -4.10
CA PRO A 234 -7.19 -11.61 -4.98
C PRO A 234 -7.05 -10.19 -5.54
N HIS A 235 -5.83 -9.79 -5.87
CA HIS A 235 -5.60 -8.60 -6.69
C HIS A 235 -6.10 -8.81 -8.12
N ASP A 236 -6.27 -7.71 -8.86
CA ASP A 236 -6.52 -7.75 -10.30
C ASP A 236 -5.28 -8.20 -11.08
N LEU A 237 -5.49 -8.77 -12.26
CA LEU A 237 -4.39 -9.16 -13.17
C LEU A 237 -3.49 -7.97 -13.48
N LEU A 238 -4.07 -6.81 -13.77
CA LEU A 238 -3.35 -5.57 -13.99
C LEU A 238 -3.51 -4.69 -12.76
N MET A 239 -2.45 -4.57 -11.96
CA MET A 239 -2.45 -3.81 -10.72
C MET A 239 -2.06 -2.34 -10.93
N GLU A 240 -1.16 -2.06 -11.89
CA GLU A 240 -0.77 -0.71 -12.28
C GLU A 240 -0.48 -0.65 -13.77
N LEU A 241 -0.97 0.40 -14.40
CA LEU A 241 -0.53 0.89 -15.70
C LEU A 241 -0.54 2.41 -15.63
N SER A 242 0.63 3.00 -15.46
CA SER A 242 0.73 4.42 -15.16
C SER A 242 1.82 5.12 -15.95
N ALA A 243 1.67 6.43 -16.05
CA ALA A 243 2.67 7.34 -16.59
C ALA A 243 2.85 8.52 -15.61
N SER A 244 4.06 9.04 -15.53
CA SER A 244 4.40 10.22 -14.77
C SER A 244 5.22 11.20 -15.61
N TYR A 245 5.12 12.47 -15.24
CA TYR A 245 5.92 13.54 -15.79
C TYR A 245 6.30 14.49 -14.67
N SER A 246 7.57 14.82 -14.53
CA SER A 246 8.05 15.80 -13.57
C SER A 246 8.86 16.89 -14.25
N HIS A 247 8.75 18.10 -13.71
CA HIS A 247 9.44 19.30 -14.17
C HIS A 247 10.19 19.94 -13.01
N PRO A 248 11.52 20.02 -13.03
CA PRO A 248 12.31 20.71 -12.01
C PRO A 248 12.09 22.22 -12.12
N LEU A 249 11.74 22.86 -11.00
CA LEU A 249 11.65 24.31 -10.87
C LEU A 249 12.96 24.91 -10.35
N SER A 250 13.69 24.13 -9.54
CA SER A 250 15.01 24.43 -8.99
C SER A 250 15.77 23.13 -8.71
N GLN A 251 16.90 23.19 -8.02
CA GLN A 251 17.60 21.98 -7.56
C GLN A 251 16.84 21.22 -6.48
N SER A 252 16.00 21.92 -5.70
CA SER A 252 15.22 21.36 -4.58
C SER A 252 13.74 21.22 -4.87
N ASP A 253 13.24 21.89 -5.92
CA ASP A 253 11.82 22.00 -6.18
C ASP A 253 11.45 21.32 -7.50
N SER A 254 10.36 20.53 -7.47
CA SER A 254 9.76 19.97 -8.69
C SER A 254 8.24 19.95 -8.59
N VAL A 255 7.59 19.98 -9.73
CA VAL A 255 6.16 19.70 -9.87
C VAL A 255 6.00 18.45 -10.73
N PHE A 256 4.98 17.66 -10.43
CA PHE A 256 4.74 16.45 -11.19
C PHE A 256 3.24 16.18 -11.44
N LEU A 257 3.01 15.36 -12.45
CA LEU A 257 1.73 14.72 -12.74
C LEU A 257 1.95 13.21 -12.79
N TYR A 258 0.99 12.45 -12.26
CA TYR A 258 0.91 11.00 -12.37
C TYR A 258 -0.51 10.64 -12.82
N ALA A 259 -0.63 9.66 -13.71
CA ALA A 259 -1.91 9.13 -14.15
C ALA A 259 -1.82 7.62 -14.29
N GLY A 260 -2.79 6.90 -13.71
CA GLY A 260 -2.86 5.43 -13.74
C GLY A 260 -4.24 4.91 -14.12
N TYR A 261 -4.25 3.77 -14.85
CA TYR A 261 -5.47 3.04 -15.21
C TYR A 261 -5.17 1.53 -15.35
N PRO A 262 -5.12 0.78 -14.23
CA PRO A 262 -5.24 1.25 -12.86
C PRO A 262 -4.00 2.00 -12.35
N GLY A 263 -4.13 2.57 -11.14
CA GLY A 263 -3.07 3.29 -10.44
C GLY A 263 -3.38 3.47 -8.96
N GLU A 264 -2.47 4.14 -8.25
CA GLU A 264 -2.58 4.40 -6.81
C GLU A 264 -2.77 5.90 -6.54
N PRO A 265 -3.86 6.32 -5.86
CA PRO A 265 -4.03 7.70 -5.44
C PRO A 265 -3.11 8.05 -4.26
N ALA A 266 -2.90 9.36 -4.03
CA ALA A 266 -2.15 9.87 -2.89
C ALA A 266 -2.94 9.72 -1.57
N LEU A 267 -3.14 8.46 -1.15
CA LEU A 267 -3.91 8.08 0.04
C LEU A 267 -3.26 6.87 0.72
N GLY A 268 -2.97 6.99 2.00
CA GLY A 268 -2.35 5.93 2.78
C GLY A 268 -0.82 5.90 2.71
N PRO A 269 -0.20 5.01 3.49
CA PRO A 269 1.20 4.62 3.33
C PRO A 269 1.41 3.86 2.01
N SER A 270 2.65 3.55 1.67
CA SER A 270 2.96 2.63 0.56
C SER A 270 2.18 1.33 0.71
N ALA A 271 1.68 0.78 -0.40
CA ALA A 271 1.01 -0.52 -0.42
C ALA A 271 1.89 -1.58 0.26
N TYR A 272 1.30 -2.46 1.08
CA TYR A 272 2.05 -3.39 1.93
C TYR A 272 3.07 -4.24 1.17
N MET A 273 2.78 -4.62 -0.07
CA MET A 273 3.65 -5.41 -0.92
C MET A 273 4.90 -4.64 -1.43
N HIS A 274 4.92 -3.31 -1.27
CA HIS A 274 6.04 -2.43 -1.60
C HIS A 274 6.63 -1.74 -0.36
N ARG A 275 6.02 -1.92 0.80
CA ARG A 275 6.46 -1.30 2.06
C ARG A 275 7.63 -2.10 2.63
N VAL A 276 8.77 -1.43 2.83
CA VAL A 276 10.05 -2.05 3.21
C VAL A 276 9.99 -2.90 4.49
N SER A 277 8.99 -2.67 5.35
CA SER A 277 8.77 -3.43 6.59
C SER A 277 7.84 -4.64 6.44
N ALA A 278 7.30 -4.89 5.23
CA ALA A 278 6.33 -5.94 4.95
C ALA A 278 6.67 -6.78 3.70
N LEU A 279 7.76 -6.43 3.00
CA LEU A 279 8.13 -7.06 1.73
C LEU A 279 8.21 -8.59 1.80
N ASP A 280 8.66 -9.11 2.93
CA ASP A 280 8.93 -10.53 3.11
C ASP A 280 7.78 -11.30 3.79
N ASN A 281 6.76 -10.60 4.29
CA ASN A 281 5.56 -11.21 4.86
C ASN A 281 4.54 -11.53 3.75
N PRO A 282 4.20 -12.80 3.48
CA PRO A 282 3.26 -13.18 2.42
C PRO A 282 1.79 -12.93 2.79
N MET A 283 1.50 -12.64 4.06
CA MET A 283 0.15 -12.46 4.57
C MET A 283 -0.27 -10.99 4.44
N THR A 284 -1.42 -10.75 3.82
CA THR A 284 -2.01 -9.41 3.74
C THR A 284 -2.34 -8.88 5.14
N PRO A 285 -2.11 -7.59 5.46
CA PRO A 285 -2.55 -7.01 6.72
C PRO A 285 -4.07 -7.04 6.87
N ILE A 286 -4.60 -7.41 8.04
CA ILE A 286 -6.05 -7.27 8.31
C ILE A 286 -6.48 -5.80 8.35
N ALA A 287 -5.55 -4.87 8.63
CA ALA A 287 -5.76 -3.42 8.61
C ALA A 287 -5.69 -2.80 7.20
N HIS A 288 -5.50 -3.60 6.15
CA HIS A 288 -5.32 -3.15 4.77
C HIS A 288 -6.42 -2.16 4.31
N HIS A 289 -7.70 -2.46 4.59
CA HIS A 289 -8.83 -1.60 4.19
C HIS A 289 -8.90 -0.24 4.91
N TRP A 290 -8.15 -0.02 5.99
CA TRP A 290 -8.03 1.26 6.68
C TRP A 290 -6.83 2.09 6.21
N LEU A 291 -5.84 1.44 5.58
CA LEU A 291 -4.54 2.03 5.31
C LEU A 291 -4.26 2.21 3.81
N ASP A 292 -4.20 1.12 3.07
CA ASP A 292 -3.62 1.08 1.72
C ASP A 292 -4.43 0.28 0.68
N SER A 293 -5.72 -0.01 0.92
CA SER A 293 -6.57 -0.76 -0.02
C SER A 293 -6.82 -0.05 -1.36
N SER A 294 -6.66 1.27 -1.40
CA SER A 294 -6.84 2.05 -2.63
C SER A 294 -5.69 1.95 -3.63
N HIS A 295 -4.68 1.08 -3.41
CA HIS A 295 -3.52 0.95 -4.28
C HIS A 295 -3.82 0.44 -5.71
N ILE A 296 -5.03 -0.10 -5.94
CA ILE A 296 -5.55 -0.42 -7.27
C ILE A 296 -6.85 0.36 -7.47
N ALA A 297 -6.81 1.49 -8.17
CA ALA A 297 -7.98 2.26 -8.50
C ALA A 297 -8.06 2.48 -10.02
N PHE A 298 -9.18 2.13 -10.64
CA PHE A 298 -9.39 2.28 -12.08
C PHE A 298 -9.68 3.73 -12.44
N GLY A 299 -8.62 4.48 -12.69
CA GLY A 299 -8.61 5.91 -13.00
C GLY A 299 -8.14 6.75 -11.83
N VAL A 300 -6.89 7.19 -11.91
CA VAL A 300 -6.20 8.08 -10.97
C VAL A 300 -5.50 9.17 -11.74
N VAL A 301 -5.61 10.40 -11.27
CA VAL A 301 -4.74 11.52 -11.66
C VAL A 301 -4.27 12.21 -10.39
N THR A 302 -2.97 12.33 -10.23
CA THR A 302 -2.32 12.99 -9.09
C THR A 302 -1.44 14.11 -9.60
N ALA A 303 -1.55 15.28 -8.97
CA ALA A 303 -0.61 16.38 -9.12
C ALA A 303 0.11 16.59 -7.79
N GLY A 304 1.40 16.90 -7.84
CA GLY A 304 2.18 17.13 -6.62
C GLY A 304 3.30 18.13 -6.80
N PHE A 305 3.80 18.55 -5.65
CA PHE A 305 4.94 19.46 -5.48
C PHE A 305 5.91 18.83 -4.49
N VAL A 306 7.18 18.80 -4.85
CA VAL A 306 8.29 18.36 -4.02
C VAL A 306 9.14 19.57 -3.65
N HIS A 307 9.54 19.66 -2.39
CA HIS A 307 10.51 20.62 -1.88
C HIS A 307 11.47 19.86 -0.95
N ASP A 308 12.68 19.56 -1.42
CA ASP A 308 13.67 18.74 -0.70
C ASP A 308 13.08 17.44 -0.14
N ASP A 309 12.84 17.41 1.16
CA ASP A 309 12.34 16.27 1.92
C ASP A 309 10.82 16.30 2.17
N LEU A 310 10.13 17.26 1.59
CA LEU A 310 8.69 17.42 1.70
C LEU A 310 8.01 17.21 0.35
N LYS A 311 6.87 16.51 0.35
CA LYS A 311 6.03 16.33 -0.83
C LYS A 311 4.56 16.53 -0.48
N LEU A 312 3.87 17.39 -1.22
CA LEU A 312 2.44 17.59 -1.14
C LEU A 312 1.77 17.11 -2.42
N GLU A 313 0.73 16.32 -2.27
CA GLU A 313 0.05 15.66 -3.38
C GLU A 313 -1.46 15.80 -3.27
N ALA A 314 -2.13 15.89 -4.41
CA ALA A 314 -3.59 15.84 -4.52
C ALA A 314 -3.99 14.91 -5.66
N SER A 315 -4.91 13.99 -5.38
CA SER A 315 -5.42 13.02 -6.34
C SER A 315 -6.91 13.22 -6.62
N ARG A 316 -7.29 13.01 -7.87
CA ARG A 316 -8.65 12.73 -8.28
C ARG A 316 -8.70 11.29 -8.79
N PHE A 317 -9.61 10.47 -8.24
CA PHE A 317 -9.60 9.03 -8.54
C PHE A 317 -11.01 8.41 -8.46
N THR A 318 -11.13 7.15 -8.89
CA THR A 318 -12.33 6.33 -8.73
C THR A 318 -12.33 5.72 -7.34
N GLY A 319 -13.31 6.10 -6.50
CA GLY A 319 -13.37 5.65 -5.11
C GLY A 319 -13.84 4.21 -4.93
N ARG A 320 -14.61 3.68 -5.91
CA ARG A 320 -15.04 2.29 -5.90
C ARG A 320 -13.84 1.35 -5.99
N GLU A 321 -13.71 0.43 -5.04
CA GLU A 321 -12.75 -0.68 -5.10
C GLU A 321 -13.04 -1.57 -6.33
N PRO A 322 -12.02 -2.26 -6.88
CA PRO A 322 -12.19 -3.18 -8.01
C PRO A 322 -13.28 -4.22 -7.73
N ASP A 323 -14.04 -4.60 -8.77
CA ASP A 323 -15.10 -5.57 -8.62
C ASP A 323 -14.56 -7.02 -8.56
N GLN A 324 -15.44 -8.02 -8.44
CA GLN A 324 -15.06 -9.43 -8.37
C GLN A 324 -14.53 -10.03 -9.69
N PHE A 325 -14.48 -9.26 -10.76
CA PHE A 325 -14.02 -9.72 -12.09
C PHE A 325 -12.57 -9.30 -12.37
N ARG A 326 -11.62 -9.95 -11.78
CA ARG A 326 -10.20 -9.57 -11.69
C ARG A 326 -9.39 -9.61 -13.01
N PHE A 327 -10.02 -9.90 -14.14
CA PHE A 327 -9.40 -9.91 -15.47
C PHE A 327 -9.90 -8.79 -16.40
N ASN A 328 -10.78 -7.91 -15.95
CA ASN A 328 -11.32 -6.81 -16.74
C ASN A 328 -10.77 -5.46 -16.27
N PHE A 329 -11.25 -4.40 -16.90
CA PHE A 329 -11.04 -3.02 -16.50
C PHE A 329 -12.35 -2.45 -16.00
N ASP A 330 -12.37 -1.90 -14.81
CA ASP A 330 -13.52 -1.21 -14.27
C ASP A 330 -13.66 0.20 -14.85
N THR A 331 -14.89 0.71 -14.90
CA THR A 331 -15.15 2.04 -15.45
C THR A 331 -14.68 3.13 -14.50
N ALA A 332 -13.79 3.99 -14.99
CA ALA A 332 -13.34 5.17 -14.25
C ALA A 332 -14.50 6.13 -13.97
N ARG A 333 -14.58 6.62 -12.73
CA ARG A 333 -15.60 7.58 -12.28
C ARG A 333 -15.01 8.93 -11.91
N PHE A 334 -13.76 8.95 -11.43
CA PHE A 334 -13.08 10.14 -10.92
C PHE A 334 -13.94 10.93 -9.92
N ASP A 335 -14.63 10.23 -9.03
CA ASP A 335 -15.63 10.77 -8.09
C ASP A 335 -15.06 11.07 -6.69
N SER A 336 -13.84 10.66 -6.43
CA SER A 336 -13.17 10.72 -5.14
C SER A 336 -11.93 11.61 -5.18
N THR A 337 -11.47 12.09 -4.03
CA THR A 337 -10.33 13.01 -3.90
C THR A 337 -9.49 12.60 -2.70
N ALA A 338 -8.17 12.70 -2.81
CA ALA A 338 -7.25 12.52 -1.69
C ALA A 338 -6.18 13.61 -1.65
N LEU A 339 -5.66 13.85 -0.46
CA LEU A 339 -4.51 14.70 -0.19
C LEU A 339 -3.51 13.92 0.65
N ARG A 340 -2.22 14.01 0.33
CA ARG A 340 -1.14 13.42 1.12
C ARG A 340 0.00 14.41 1.28
N LEU A 341 0.51 14.51 2.50
CA LEU A 341 1.77 15.14 2.84
C LEU A 341 2.75 14.05 3.25
N SER A 342 3.90 13.99 2.59
CA SER A 342 5.02 13.11 2.93
C SER A 342 6.22 13.92 3.37
N TRP A 343 6.98 13.39 4.35
CA TRP A 343 8.16 14.03 4.89
C TRP A 343 9.23 12.98 5.24
N ASN A 344 10.41 13.12 4.65
CA ASN A 344 11.58 12.30 4.96
C ASN A 344 12.61 13.12 5.75
N PRO A 345 12.47 13.28 7.09
CA PRO A 345 13.35 14.14 7.89
C PRO A 345 14.81 13.69 7.94
N SER A 346 15.08 12.49 7.49
CA SER A 346 16.41 11.93 7.30
C SER A 346 16.32 10.73 6.35
N PRO A 347 17.46 10.22 5.80
CA PRO A 347 17.45 9.06 4.92
C PRO A 347 16.82 7.79 5.53
N ASN A 348 16.78 7.71 6.87
CA ASN A 348 16.23 6.55 7.59
C ASN A 348 14.72 6.60 7.85
N TRP A 349 14.07 7.75 7.68
CA TRP A 349 12.68 7.94 8.04
C TRP A 349 11.83 8.42 6.88
N SER A 350 10.64 7.85 6.76
CA SER A 350 9.58 8.37 5.90
C SER A 350 8.28 8.47 6.69
N LEU A 351 7.71 9.66 6.72
CA LEU A 351 6.47 10.00 7.43
C LEU A 351 5.42 10.41 6.42
N GLN A 352 4.16 10.05 6.65
CA GLN A 352 3.05 10.57 5.86
C GLN A 352 1.81 10.80 6.73
N VAL A 353 0.99 11.76 6.28
CA VAL A 353 -0.40 11.92 6.68
C VAL A 353 -1.23 12.13 5.41
N SER A 354 -2.38 11.46 5.34
CA SER A 354 -3.27 11.60 4.19
C SER A 354 -4.74 11.62 4.59
N HIS A 355 -5.55 12.27 3.77
CA HIS A 355 -6.99 12.31 3.92
C HIS A 355 -7.68 12.09 2.59
N GLY A 356 -8.62 11.14 2.55
CA GLY A 356 -9.44 10.77 1.40
C GLY A 356 -10.93 11.09 1.62
N TRP A 357 -11.59 11.61 0.59
CA TRP A 357 -13.03 11.68 0.46
C TRP A 357 -13.42 10.68 -0.62
N ILE A 358 -13.89 9.51 -0.22
CA ILE A 358 -14.07 8.35 -1.08
C ILE A 358 -15.57 8.16 -1.30
N LYS A 359 -15.96 8.11 -2.55
CA LYS A 359 -17.34 7.93 -2.94
C LYS A 359 -17.66 6.45 -3.12
N SER A 360 -18.57 5.93 -2.30
CA SER A 360 -19.12 4.58 -2.45
C SER A 360 -18.03 3.52 -2.68
N PRO A 361 -17.07 3.34 -1.73
CA PRO A 361 -15.96 2.39 -1.92
C PRO A 361 -16.45 0.97 -2.10
N GLU A 362 -17.40 0.53 -1.30
CA GLU A 362 -17.91 -0.84 -1.31
C GLU A 362 -19.03 -1.05 -2.35
N GLY A 363 -18.92 -2.14 -3.13
CA GLY A 363 -19.89 -2.51 -4.15
C GLY A 363 -21.26 -2.81 -3.60
N LEU A 364 -21.33 -3.43 -2.43
CA LEU A 364 -22.56 -3.85 -1.77
C LEU A 364 -23.24 -2.73 -0.99
N ASP A 365 -22.49 -1.70 -0.59
CA ASP A 365 -22.97 -0.52 0.13
C ASP A 365 -22.87 0.78 -0.71
N PRO A 366 -23.52 0.85 -1.89
CA PRO A 366 -23.29 1.92 -2.88
C PRO A 366 -23.77 3.30 -2.42
N THR A 367 -24.45 3.40 -1.29
CA THR A 367 -24.91 4.67 -0.70
C THR A 367 -24.02 5.20 0.41
N LEU A 368 -23.04 4.42 0.85
CA LEU A 368 -22.09 4.83 1.86
C LEU A 368 -20.85 5.49 1.22
N ASP A 369 -20.58 6.69 1.65
CA ASP A 369 -19.33 7.40 1.36
C ASP A 369 -18.41 7.27 2.56
N GLU A 370 -17.11 7.36 2.33
CA GLU A 370 -16.08 7.24 3.35
C GLU A 370 -15.18 8.48 3.39
N ARG A 371 -14.79 8.90 4.59
CA ARG A 371 -13.65 9.78 4.83
C ARG A 371 -12.57 8.95 5.49
N ARG A 372 -11.44 8.79 4.83
CA ARG A 372 -10.31 8.03 5.34
C ARG A 372 -9.21 8.99 5.79
N LEU A 373 -8.76 8.87 7.03
CA LEU A 373 -7.59 9.55 7.55
C LEU A 373 -6.53 8.52 7.88
N THR A 374 -5.30 8.71 7.38
CA THR A 374 -4.18 7.84 7.73
C THR A 374 -2.97 8.64 8.18
N ALA A 375 -2.15 8.05 9.03
CA ALA A 375 -0.81 8.53 9.32
C ALA A 375 0.13 7.32 9.48
N SER A 376 1.37 7.46 9.01
CA SER A 376 2.39 6.43 9.20
C SER A 376 3.79 7.00 9.38
N ALA A 377 4.63 6.20 10.03
CA ALA A 377 6.06 6.42 10.18
C ALA A 377 6.78 5.12 9.82
N THR A 378 7.59 5.16 8.77
CA THR A 378 8.42 4.04 8.32
C THR A 378 9.88 4.36 8.60
N TYR A 379 10.57 3.40 9.19
CA TYR A 379 12.00 3.47 9.51
C TYR A 379 12.74 2.37 8.78
N PHE A 380 13.92 2.68 8.28
CA PHE A 380 14.87 1.70 7.76
C PHE A 380 16.28 2.08 8.17
N LYS A 381 17.10 1.10 8.55
CA LYS A 381 18.53 1.32 8.77
C LYS A 381 19.33 0.04 8.56
N GLN A 382 20.46 0.19 7.85
CA GLN A 382 21.51 -0.79 7.77
C GLN A 382 22.48 -0.60 8.96
N PHE A 383 22.74 -1.68 9.68
CA PHE A 383 23.71 -1.76 10.78
C PHE A 383 24.80 -2.78 10.41
N ASP A 384 25.88 -2.82 11.17
CA ASP A 384 26.93 -3.83 11.01
C ASP A 384 26.43 -5.27 11.24
N PHE A 385 25.36 -5.42 12.01
CA PHE A 385 24.71 -6.71 12.35
C PHE A 385 23.46 -7.04 11.51
N GLY A 386 23.25 -6.34 10.40
CA GLY A 386 22.11 -6.54 9.52
C GLY A 386 21.24 -5.30 9.35
N SER A 387 20.09 -5.42 8.67
CA SER A 387 19.16 -4.31 8.48
C SER A 387 17.87 -4.48 9.30
N VAL A 388 17.28 -3.35 9.67
CA VAL A 388 15.98 -3.27 10.36
C VAL A 388 15.07 -2.34 9.57
N ALA A 389 13.86 -2.83 9.29
CA ALA A 389 12.77 -2.03 8.77
C ALA A 389 11.57 -2.11 9.74
N ALA A 390 10.87 -1.01 9.96
CA ALA A 390 9.67 -0.99 10.79
C ALA A 390 8.68 0.09 10.31
N THR A 391 7.39 -0.20 10.41
CA THR A 391 6.32 0.78 10.14
C THR A 391 5.30 0.76 11.27
N LEU A 392 4.98 1.95 11.78
CA LEU A 392 3.80 2.21 12.58
C LEU A 392 2.80 2.98 11.72
N ALA A 393 1.55 2.49 11.66
CA ALA A 393 0.49 3.16 10.90
C ALA A 393 -0.82 3.15 11.67
N VAL A 394 -1.60 4.21 11.49
CA VAL A 394 -2.97 4.34 12.00
C VAL A 394 -3.90 4.74 10.86
N GLY A 395 -5.11 4.21 10.89
CA GLY A 395 -6.18 4.53 9.95
C GLY A 395 -7.50 4.74 10.67
N ASN A 396 -8.29 5.69 10.18
CA ASN A 396 -9.67 5.90 10.59
C ASN A 396 -10.56 5.99 9.35
N LYS A 397 -11.65 5.24 9.35
CA LYS A 397 -12.74 5.30 8.36
C LYS A 397 -13.96 5.91 9.03
N HIS A 398 -14.40 7.07 8.55
CA HIS A 398 -15.65 7.70 8.93
C HIS A 398 -16.66 7.55 7.79
N LEU A 399 -17.66 6.72 7.99
CA LEU A 399 -18.70 6.44 6.99
C LEU A 399 -19.81 7.49 7.06
N SER A 400 -20.49 7.71 5.93
CA SER A 400 -21.58 8.71 5.83
C SER A 400 -22.82 8.40 6.66
N ASP A 401 -22.95 7.18 7.20
CA ASP A 401 -23.98 6.80 8.18
C ASP A 401 -23.61 7.16 9.62
N GLY A 402 -22.45 7.74 9.85
CA GLY A 402 -21.91 8.12 11.16
C GLY A 402 -21.09 7.04 11.85
N THR A 403 -20.81 5.92 11.18
CA THR A 403 -19.92 4.86 11.69
C THR A 403 -18.47 5.31 11.66
N ASP A 404 -17.74 5.09 12.75
CA ASP A 404 -16.29 5.27 12.84
C ASP A 404 -15.63 3.92 13.12
N GLU A 405 -14.61 3.58 12.32
CA GLU A 405 -13.81 2.37 12.44
C GLU A 405 -12.32 2.73 12.43
N ASN A 406 -11.58 2.21 13.39
CA ASN A 406 -10.15 2.52 13.58
C ASN A 406 -9.28 1.32 13.32
N ALA A 407 -8.05 1.56 12.88
CA ALA A 407 -7.01 0.56 12.77
C ALA A 407 -5.67 1.07 13.27
N LEU A 408 -4.90 0.15 13.84
CA LEU A 408 -3.50 0.32 14.24
C LEU A 408 -2.70 -0.85 13.67
N LEU A 409 -1.54 -0.56 13.09
CA LEU A 409 -0.59 -1.53 12.58
C LEU A 409 0.81 -1.16 13.07
N LEU A 410 1.53 -2.17 13.58
CA LEU A 410 2.96 -2.14 13.81
C LEU A 410 3.58 -3.37 13.16
N GLU A 411 4.47 -3.17 12.21
CA GLU A 411 5.16 -4.27 11.54
C GLU A 411 6.64 -3.98 11.38
N GLY A 412 7.42 -5.06 11.17
CA GLY A 412 8.84 -4.90 10.92
C GLY A 412 9.50 -6.16 10.42
N GLU A 413 10.67 -5.94 9.82
CA GLU A 413 11.58 -6.95 9.32
C GLU A 413 12.97 -6.73 9.90
N TYR A 414 13.64 -7.82 10.23
CA TYR A 414 15.04 -7.86 10.60
C TYR A 414 15.77 -8.86 9.71
N LYS A 415 16.82 -8.38 9.03
CA LYS A 415 17.70 -9.19 8.18
C LYS A 415 19.09 -9.23 8.81
N PRO A 416 19.40 -10.29 9.60
CA PRO A 416 20.72 -10.44 10.21
C PRO A 416 21.84 -10.60 9.18
N ASP A 417 21.52 -11.15 8.04
CA ASP A 417 22.39 -11.39 6.90
C ASP A 417 21.57 -11.40 5.59
N PRO A 418 22.20 -11.50 4.41
CA PRO A 418 21.50 -11.51 3.13
C PRO A 418 20.55 -12.70 2.89
N ASP A 419 20.71 -13.77 3.68
CA ASP A 419 19.98 -15.03 3.47
C ASP A 419 18.77 -15.16 4.39
N TRP A 420 18.72 -14.47 5.52
CA TRP A 420 17.67 -14.60 6.50
C TRP A 420 16.86 -13.32 6.68
N THR A 421 15.55 -13.46 6.74
CA THR A 421 14.64 -12.43 7.21
C THR A 421 13.74 -12.99 8.31
N VAL A 422 13.63 -12.26 9.41
CA VAL A 422 12.60 -12.47 10.44
C VAL A 422 11.66 -11.29 10.36
N PHE A 423 10.36 -11.54 10.34
CA PHE A 423 9.34 -10.50 10.27
C PHE A 423 8.24 -10.73 11.29
N ALA A 424 7.62 -9.63 11.72
CA ALA A 424 6.51 -9.65 12.66
C ALA A 424 5.52 -8.53 12.34
N ARG A 425 4.24 -8.74 12.67
CA ARG A 425 3.18 -7.74 12.56
C ARG A 425 2.21 -7.87 13.73
N GLY A 426 1.84 -6.74 14.33
CA GLY A 426 0.76 -6.64 15.29
C GLY A 426 -0.28 -5.66 14.75
N GLU A 427 -1.55 -6.05 14.77
CA GLU A 427 -2.65 -5.27 14.21
C GLU A 427 -3.84 -5.24 15.17
N SER A 428 -4.56 -4.13 15.12
CA SER A 428 -5.86 -3.98 15.77
C SER A 428 -6.80 -3.23 14.83
N ILE A 429 -8.00 -3.75 14.65
CA ILE A 429 -9.02 -3.15 13.79
C ILE A 429 -10.36 -3.07 14.53
N GLU A 430 -11.18 -2.12 14.12
CA GLU A 430 -12.61 -2.05 14.43
C GLU A 430 -13.37 -2.22 13.12
N SER A 431 -14.32 -3.17 13.07
CA SER A 431 -15.12 -3.45 11.88
C SER A 431 -16.55 -3.81 12.23
N LYS A 432 -17.50 -3.33 11.43
CA LYS A 432 -18.92 -3.71 11.48
C LYS A 432 -19.25 -4.99 10.71
N GLU A 433 -18.29 -5.50 9.91
CA GLU A 433 -18.52 -6.61 8.98
C GLU A 433 -18.19 -7.99 9.57
N LEU A 434 -17.32 -8.05 10.60
CA LEU A 434 -16.83 -9.31 11.17
C LEU A 434 -17.94 -10.19 11.75
N LEU A 435 -19.03 -9.59 12.22
CA LEU A 435 -20.14 -10.31 12.82
C LEU A 435 -21.49 -9.88 12.21
N PRO A 436 -22.45 -10.81 12.08
CA PRO A 436 -23.80 -10.46 11.64
C PRO A 436 -24.44 -9.37 12.52
N GLY A 437 -25.17 -8.45 11.89
CA GLY A 437 -25.91 -7.37 12.58
C GLY A 437 -25.24 -6.02 12.55
N GLY A 438 -24.07 -5.87 11.90
CA GLY A 438 -23.45 -4.57 11.60
C GLY A 438 -22.96 -3.78 12.83
N GLN A 439 -22.71 -4.47 13.95
CA GLN A 439 -22.16 -3.83 15.14
C GLN A 439 -20.64 -3.76 15.03
N ILE A 440 -20.09 -2.58 15.28
CA ILE A 440 -18.63 -2.40 15.36
C ILE A 440 -18.05 -3.30 16.44
N ARG A 441 -17.02 -4.06 16.08
CA ARG A 441 -16.29 -4.97 16.97
C ARG A 441 -14.79 -4.81 16.77
N GLY A 442 -14.07 -4.74 17.88
CA GLY A 442 -12.62 -4.80 17.88
C GLY A 442 -12.12 -6.22 17.63
N ALA A 443 -11.10 -6.34 16.81
CA ALA A 443 -10.34 -7.56 16.53
C ALA A 443 -8.86 -7.22 16.40
N GLY A 444 -7.99 -8.23 16.46
CA GLY A 444 -6.55 -8.02 16.29
C GLY A 444 -5.82 -9.29 15.94
N GLU A 445 -4.60 -9.14 15.44
CA GLU A 445 -3.71 -10.23 15.07
C GLU A 445 -2.28 -9.90 15.49
N ILE A 446 -1.54 -10.92 15.90
CA ILE A 446 -0.08 -10.87 16.04
C ILE A 446 0.50 -12.02 15.23
N SER A 447 1.28 -11.71 14.21
CA SER A 447 1.98 -12.70 13.40
C SER A 447 3.49 -12.57 13.52
N LEU A 448 4.18 -13.72 13.39
CA LEU A 448 5.63 -13.85 13.42
C LEU A 448 6.04 -14.88 12.38
N GLY A 449 7.03 -14.57 11.57
CA GLY A 449 7.54 -15.47 10.56
C GLY A 449 9.02 -15.28 10.27
N ALA A 450 9.52 -16.21 9.48
CA ALA A 450 10.89 -16.13 8.96
C ALA A 450 10.98 -16.76 7.58
N ILE A 451 11.96 -16.32 6.82
CA ILE A 451 12.31 -16.88 5.52
C ILE A 451 13.81 -17.00 5.40
N ARG A 452 14.24 -18.07 4.75
CA ARG A 452 15.60 -18.25 4.28
C ARG A 452 15.64 -18.22 2.77
N ASP A 453 16.42 -17.29 2.23
CA ASP A 453 16.69 -17.16 0.80
C ASP A 453 17.96 -17.92 0.41
N PHE A 454 17.94 -18.45 -0.80
CA PHE A 454 19.05 -19.11 -1.46
C PHE A 454 19.30 -18.43 -2.79
N ARG A 455 20.48 -17.88 -2.99
CA ARG A 455 20.86 -17.23 -4.25
C ARG A 455 20.98 -18.28 -5.35
N LEU A 456 20.14 -18.19 -6.38
CA LEU A 456 20.16 -19.11 -7.54
C LEU A 456 21.07 -18.57 -8.66
N ALA A 457 21.03 -17.26 -8.88
CA ALA A 457 21.81 -16.54 -9.88
C ALA A 457 21.96 -15.08 -9.46
N GLU A 458 22.60 -14.24 -10.28
CA GLU A 458 22.89 -12.85 -9.97
C GLU A 458 21.67 -12.06 -9.51
N HIS A 459 20.52 -12.22 -10.18
CA HIS A 459 19.29 -11.51 -9.90
C HIS A 459 18.15 -12.41 -9.40
N TRP A 460 18.45 -13.62 -8.96
CA TRP A 460 17.43 -14.59 -8.61
C TRP A 460 17.66 -15.21 -7.25
N LYS A 461 16.63 -15.16 -6.41
CA LYS A 461 16.60 -15.81 -5.10
C LYS A 461 15.42 -16.77 -5.01
N PHE A 462 15.64 -17.92 -4.38
CA PHE A 462 14.60 -18.86 -3.97
C PHE A 462 14.52 -18.85 -2.46
N GLY A 463 13.32 -18.68 -1.90
CA GLY A 463 13.11 -18.62 -0.46
C GLY A 463 12.22 -19.74 0.04
N LEU A 464 12.49 -20.19 1.27
CA LEU A 464 11.65 -21.09 2.07
C LEU A 464 11.28 -20.38 3.36
N GLY A 465 10.00 -20.30 3.68
CA GLY A 465 9.56 -19.58 4.87
C GLY A 465 8.32 -20.17 5.51
N GLY A 466 8.00 -19.62 6.67
CA GLY A 466 6.79 -19.92 7.40
C GLY A 466 6.43 -18.78 8.35
N LEU A 467 5.16 -18.70 8.71
CA LEU A 467 4.66 -17.79 9.72
C LEU A 467 3.58 -18.45 10.58
N TYR A 468 3.36 -17.87 11.72
CA TYR A 468 2.27 -18.20 12.62
C TYR A 468 1.59 -16.93 13.10
N ALA A 469 0.25 -16.93 13.11
CA ALA A 469 -0.59 -15.81 13.53
C ALA A 469 -1.46 -16.23 14.73
N PHE A 470 -1.58 -15.31 15.70
CA PHE A 470 -2.49 -15.41 16.84
C PHE A 470 -3.59 -14.37 16.65
N ASP A 471 -4.85 -14.82 16.58
CA ASP A 471 -6.00 -13.98 16.33
C ASP A 471 -6.77 -13.67 17.62
N PHE A 472 -7.11 -12.42 17.80
CA PHE A 472 -7.92 -11.89 18.89
C PHE A 472 -9.30 -11.50 18.34
N ALA A 473 -10.13 -12.52 18.17
CA ALA A 473 -11.44 -12.36 17.54
C ALA A 473 -12.51 -11.85 18.50
N PRO A 474 -13.52 -11.09 18.01
CA PRO A 474 -14.63 -10.66 18.86
C PRO A 474 -15.48 -11.82 19.32
N SER A 475 -15.91 -11.81 20.58
CA SER A 475 -16.82 -12.80 21.12
C SER A 475 -18.25 -12.54 20.64
N SER A 476 -18.94 -13.61 20.20
CA SER A 476 -20.35 -13.55 19.82
C SER A 476 -21.03 -14.88 20.15
N PRO A 477 -22.28 -14.88 20.64
CA PRO A 477 -23.05 -16.09 20.88
C PRO A 477 -23.50 -16.80 19.61
N THR A 478 -23.53 -16.09 18.45
CA THR A 478 -24.04 -16.62 17.19
C THR A 478 -22.94 -16.93 16.15
N ALA A 479 -21.76 -16.37 16.32
CA ALA A 479 -20.62 -16.61 15.45
C ALA A 479 -19.36 -16.75 16.32
N SER A 480 -18.79 -17.94 16.34
CA SER A 480 -17.61 -18.25 17.14
C SER A 480 -16.40 -18.46 16.25
N TYR A 481 -15.30 -17.81 16.59
CA TYR A 481 -13.96 -18.08 16.03
C TYR A 481 -13.25 -19.26 16.74
N GLY A 482 -13.86 -19.80 17.78
CA GLY A 482 -13.23 -20.77 18.67
C GLY A 482 -12.57 -20.09 19.88
N SER A 483 -11.94 -20.88 20.75
CA SER A 483 -11.35 -20.39 22.00
C SER A 483 -9.97 -19.75 21.82
N ALA A 484 -9.26 -20.08 20.76
CA ALA A 484 -7.92 -19.59 20.42
C ALA A 484 -7.70 -19.67 18.90
N PRO A 485 -8.34 -18.76 18.15
CA PRO A 485 -8.16 -18.74 16.69
C PRO A 485 -6.70 -18.41 16.36
N HIS A 486 -6.19 -19.04 15.30
CA HIS A 486 -4.82 -18.86 14.85
C HIS A 486 -4.68 -19.27 13.39
N GLY A 487 -3.69 -18.69 12.71
CA GLY A 487 -3.30 -19.03 11.36
C GLY A 487 -1.87 -19.55 11.30
N ALA A 488 -1.54 -20.30 10.26
CA ALA A 488 -0.17 -20.69 9.93
C ALA A 488 0.00 -20.76 8.42
N MET A 489 1.14 -20.32 7.93
CA MET A 489 1.51 -20.46 6.52
C MET A 489 2.90 -21.07 6.39
N ALA A 490 3.05 -22.00 5.45
CA ALA A 490 4.34 -22.43 4.93
C ALA A 490 4.43 -22.01 3.47
N PHE A 491 5.56 -21.45 3.05
CA PHE A 491 5.65 -20.91 1.70
C PHE A 491 7.03 -21.07 1.08
N ILE A 492 7.01 -21.11 -0.25
CA ILE A 492 8.18 -20.96 -1.09
C ILE A 492 8.04 -19.69 -1.90
N ARG A 493 9.14 -19.03 -2.24
CA ARG A 493 9.12 -17.88 -3.15
C ARG A 493 10.25 -17.92 -4.17
N LEU A 494 10.01 -17.30 -5.30
CA LEU A 494 11.02 -16.93 -6.28
C LEU A 494 10.99 -15.41 -6.43
N VAL A 495 12.13 -14.76 -6.27
CA VAL A 495 12.29 -13.31 -6.37
C VAL A 495 13.28 -13.00 -7.49
N ALA A 496 12.93 -12.01 -8.33
CA ALA A 496 13.81 -11.37 -9.29
C ALA A 496 14.06 -9.92 -8.83
N GLU A 497 15.34 -9.59 -8.55
CA GLU A 497 15.75 -8.29 -8.03
C GLU A 497 17.16 -7.87 -8.47
#